data_8f26cf7a5cc92b6353283898027f3f53
#
_entry.id   8f26cf7a5cc92b6353283898027f3f53
#
_cell.length_a   1.000
_cell.length_b   1.000
_cell.length_c   1.000
_cell.angle_alpha   90.00
_cell.angle_beta   90.00
_cell.angle_gamma   90.00
#
_symmetry.space_group_name_H-M   'P 1'
#
loop_
_entity.id
_entity.type
_entity.pdbx_description
1 polymer ?
#
loop_
_entity_poly.entity_id
_entity_poly.type
_entity_poly.pdbx_seq_one_letter_code
_entity_poly.pdbx_strand_id
1 'polypeptide(L)'
;MLRICRQYAPPGIRLAGEIDYQHAEQLALALTEAIRFEGDITVNMTALAFIDGSCARMIVDAARGLASSRTMVMHCHPGIAATFELLGAGDMAGVSLVGAHDR
;
A
#
# COMPACT_ATOMS: atom_id res chain seq x y z
N MET A 1 5.14 16.02 3.19
CA MET A 1 5.76 15.34 4.33
C MET A 1 5.13 13.96 4.49
N LEU A 2 5.95 12.96 4.74
CA LEU A 2 5.49 11.59 4.88
C LEU A 2 5.68 11.09 6.30
N ARG A 3 4.67 10.41 6.83
CA ARG A 3 4.80 9.67 8.08
C ARG A 3 4.45 8.21 7.82
N ILE A 4 5.33 7.33 8.28
CA ILE A 4 5.13 5.89 8.19
C ILE A 4 5.16 5.34 9.61
N CYS A 5 4.11 4.61 9.97
CA CYS A 5 4.01 3.97 11.28
C CYS A 5 3.70 2.50 11.10
N ARG A 6 4.23 1.67 11.99
CA ARG A 6 3.81 0.28 12.04
C ARG A 6 2.38 0.20 12.57
N GLN A 7 1.57 -0.65 11.94
CA GLN A 7 0.21 -0.92 12.39
C GLN A 7 0.16 -2.36 12.89
N TYR A 8 -0.47 -2.57 14.06
CA TYR A 8 -0.48 -3.90 14.67
C TYR A 8 -1.79 -4.65 14.51
N ALA A 9 -2.88 -3.95 14.31
CA ALA A 9 -4.20 -4.58 14.23
C ALA A 9 -5.07 -3.81 13.22
N PRO A 10 -5.19 -4.30 12.00
CA PRO A 10 -4.51 -5.46 11.41
C PRO A 10 -3.01 -5.18 11.16
N PRO A 11 -2.18 -6.24 11.08
CA PRO A 11 -0.74 -6.05 10.90
C PRO A 11 -0.40 -5.38 9.59
N GLY A 12 0.54 -4.45 9.61
CA GLY A 12 0.97 -3.77 8.41
C GLY A 12 1.62 -2.45 8.70
N ILE A 13 1.44 -1.51 7.78
CA ILE A 13 1.96 -0.16 7.92
C ILE A 13 0.87 0.86 7.63
N ARG A 14 1.02 2.04 8.22
CA ARG A 14 0.13 3.16 7.96
C ARG A 14 0.95 4.29 7.37
N LEU A 15 0.47 4.80 6.25
CA LEU A 15 1.11 5.90 5.52
C LEU A 15 0.22 7.13 5.62
N ALA A 16 0.81 8.28 5.96
CA ALA A 16 0.07 9.53 6.09
C ALA A 16 0.86 10.66 5.44
N GLY A 17 0.14 11.62 4.88
CA GLY A 17 0.74 12.77 4.25
C GLY A 17 0.85 12.62 2.75
N GLU A 18 2.03 12.81 2.21
CA GLU A 18 2.28 12.78 0.76
C GLU A 18 3.52 11.97 0.48
N ILE A 19 3.46 11.15 -0.58
CA ILE A 19 4.61 10.34 -0.99
C ILE A 19 4.97 10.69 -2.42
N ASP A 20 6.21 11.16 -2.61
CA ASP A 20 6.77 11.34 -3.94
C ASP A 20 8.10 10.60 -4.03
N TYR A 21 8.79 10.77 -5.18
CA TYR A 21 10.01 10.02 -5.43
C TYR A 21 11.12 10.27 -4.40
N GLN A 22 11.07 11.39 -3.69
CA GLN A 22 12.05 11.69 -2.66
C GLN A 22 11.92 10.75 -1.45
N HIS A 23 10.76 10.15 -1.29
CA HIS A 23 10.47 9.23 -0.19
C HIS A 23 10.68 7.76 -0.57
N ALA A 24 11.19 7.48 -1.78
CA ALA A 24 11.25 6.12 -2.30
C ALA A 24 12.05 5.17 -1.40
N GLU A 25 13.20 5.61 -0.89
CA GLU A 25 14.01 4.77 -0.01
C GLU A 25 13.30 4.47 1.30
N GLN A 26 12.68 5.48 1.88
CA GLN A 26 11.94 5.33 3.12
C GLN A 26 10.78 4.35 2.95
N LEU A 27 10.06 4.48 1.84
CA LEU A 27 8.96 3.58 1.53
C LEU A 27 9.46 2.15 1.29
N ALA A 28 10.56 1.99 0.57
CA ALA A 28 11.13 0.68 0.29
C ALA A 28 11.50 -0.06 1.57
N LEU A 29 12.12 0.64 2.52
CA LEU A 29 12.47 0.05 3.81
C LEU A 29 11.23 -0.40 4.57
N ALA A 30 10.20 0.44 4.60
CA ALA A 30 8.97 0.11 5.31
C ALA A 30 8.29 -1.12 4.70
N LEU A 31 8.25 -1.20 3.37
CA LEU A 31 7.66 -2.34 2.68
C LEU A 31 8.46 -3.62 2.92
N THR A 32 9.79 -3.52 2.89
CA THR A 32 10.66 -4.66 3.16
C THR A 32 10.41 -5.22 4.55
N GLU A 33 10.25 -4.34 5.54
CA GLU A 33 9.95 -4.78 6.90
C GLU A 33 8.55 -5.38 7.00
N ALA A 34 7.57 -4.77 6.35
CA ALA A 34 6.20 -5.24 6.42
C ALA A 34 6.03 -6.63 5.82
N ILE A 35 6.77 -6.94 4.76
CA ILE A 35 6.71 -8.25 4.11
C ILE A 35 7.12 -9.37 5.07
N ARG A 36 7.92 -9.07 6.08
CA ARG A 36 8.34 -10.06 7.07
C ARG A 36 7.27 -10.41 8.08
N PHE A 37 6.17 -9.65 8.13
CA PHE A 37 5.07 -9.98 9.04
C PHE A 37 4.41 -11.25 8.53
N GLU A 38 3.86 -12.04 9.45
CA GLU A 38 3.16 -13.27 9.06
C GLU A 38 1.75 -12.95 8.59
N GLY A 39 1.25 -13.77 7.67
CA GLY A 39 -0.11 -13.66 7.21
C GLY A 39 -0.33 -12.50 6.26
N ASP A 40 -1.55 -12.01 6.24
CA ASP A 40 -1.93 -10.89 5.37
C ASP A 40 -1.36 -9.59 5.92
N ILE A 41 -1.09 -8.66 5.01
CA ILE A 41 -0.50 -7.37 5.36
C ILE A 41 -1.45 -6.27 4.93
N THR A 42 -1.68 -5.30 5.81
CA THR A 42 -2.47 -4.13 5.48
C THR A 42 -1.56 -2.93 5.24
N VAL A 43 -1.77 -2.26 4.12
CA VAL A 43 -1.18 -0.94 3.87
C VAL A 43 -2.30 0.08 3.99
N ASN A 44 -2.31 0.77 5.11
CA ASN A 44 -3.37 1.73 5.41
C ASN A 44 -2.97 3.10 4.88
N MET A 45 -3.63 3.51 3.80
CA MET A 45 -3.37 4.77 3.12
C MET A 45 -4.55 5.74 3.23
N THR A 46 -5.41 5.53 4.24
CA THR A 46 -6.60 6.38 4.40
C THR A 46 -6.25 7.82 4.75
N ALA A 47 -5.07 8.04 5.34
CA ALA A 47 -4.59 9.37 5.70
C ALA A 47 -3.58 9.92 4.67
N LEU A 48 -3.43 9.25 3.54
CA LEU A 48 -2.51 9.68 2.50
C LEU A 48 -3.24 10.63 1.54
N ALA A 49 -2.66 11.82 1.34
CA ALA A 49 -3.25 12.82 0.46
C ALA A 49 -2.79 12.69 -0.98
N PHE A 50 -1.57 12.17 -1.18
CA PHE A 50 -0.99 12.07 -2.51
C PHE A 50 0.05 10.95 -2.55
N ILE A 51 0.10 10.24 -3.68
CA ILE A 51 1.16 9.29 -3.97
C ILE A 51 1.49 9.39 -5.46
N ASP A 52 2.78 9.47 -5.80
CA ASP A 52 3.11 9.48 -7.22
C ASP A 52 3.11 8.05 -7.78
N GLY A 53 3.09 7.98 -9.13
CA GLY A 53 2.95 6.68 -9.79
C GLY A 53 4.09 5.71 -9.51
N SER A 54 5.32 6.22 -9.38
CA SER A 54 6.47 5.35 -9.14
C SER A 54 6.40 4.72 -7.75
N CYS A 55 5.97 5.48 -6.75
CA CYS A 55 5.83 4.96 -5.39
C CYS A 55 4.65 4.02 -5.27
N ALA A 56 3.54 4.32 -5.96
CA ALA A 56 2.41 3.40 -6.00
C ALA A 56 2.82 2.07 -6.63
N ARG A 57 3.63 2.11 -7.68
CA ARG A 57 4.14 0.90 -8.31
C ARG A 57 5.02 0.08 -7.36
N MET A 58 5.80 0.75 -6.51
CA MET A 58 6.61 0.04 -5.50
C MET A 58 5.72 -0.79 -4.57
N ILE A 59 4.58 -0.25 -4.17
CA ILE A 59 3.64 -0.98 -3.31
C ILE A 59 3.04 -2.16 -4.07
N VAL A 60 2.67 -1.95 -5.33
CA VAL A 60 2.13 -3.03 -6.16
C VAL A 60 3.17 -4.14 -6.35
N ASP A 61 4.43 -3.77 -6.59
CA ASP A 61 5.50 -4.74 -6.77
C ASP A 61 5.75 -5.53 -5.49
N ALA A 62 5.65 -4.88 -4.33
CA ALA A 62 5.76 -5.57 -3.05
C ALA A 62 4.65 -6.62 -2.90
N ALA A 63 3.44 -6.28 -3.34
CA ALA A 63 2.32 -7.24 -3.30
C ALA A 63 2.58 -8.45 -4.19
N ARG A 64 3.17 -8.23 -5.37
CA ARG A 64 3.53 -9.35 -6.26
C ARG A 64 4.53 -10.29 -5.64
N GLY A 65 5.37 -9.79 -4.76
CA GLY A 65 6.39 -10.60 -4.10
C GLY A 65 5.87 -11.44 -2.96
N LEU A 66 4.61 -11.28 -2.56
CA LEU A 66 4.04 -12.09 -1.49
C LEU A 66 3.78 -13.50 -1.95
N ALA A 67 3.89 -14.46 -1.02
CA ALA A 67 3.50 -15.84 -1.28
C ALA A 67 2.02 -15.90 -1.65
N SER A 68 1.63 -16.92 -2.44
CA SER A 68 0.27 -17.03 -2.95
C SER A 68 -0.79 -17.18 -1.86
N SER A 69 -0.38 -17.60 -0.66
CA SER A 69 -1.30 -17.73 0.48
C SER A 69 -1.51 -16.44 1.23
N ARG A 70 -0.86 -15.36 0.81
CA ARG A 70 -0.90 -14.08 1.53
C ARG A 70 -1.56 -13.01 0.67
N THR A 71 -2.22 -12.07 1.33
CA THR A 71 -2.90 -10.97 0.66
C THR A 71 -2.38 -9.64 1.20
N MET A 72 -2.18 -8.68 0.31
CA MET A 72 -1.96 -7.29 0.72
C MET A 72 -3.29 -6.56 0.62
N VAL A 73 -3.73 -6.03 1.75
CA VAL A 73 -4.96 -5.24 1.81
C VAL A 73 -4.57 -3.77 1.75
N MET A 74 -5.01 -3.08 0.72
CA MET A 74 -4.72 -1.66 0.52
C MET A 74 -5.97 -0.86 0.87
N HIS A 75 -5.93 -0.13 1.98
CA HIS A 75 -7.02 0.76 2.37
C HIS A 75 -6.72 2.16 1.88
N CYS A 76 -7.58 2.69 1.02
CA CYS A 76 -7.38 3.99 0.38
C CYS A 76 -8.69 4.77 0.36
N HIS A 77 -8.60 6.10 0.34
CA HIS A 77 -9.77 6.86 -0.08
C HIS A 77 -9.83 6.82 -1.62
N PRO A 78 -10.98 7.17 -2.23
CA PRO A 78 -11.17 6.95 -3.68
C PRO A 78 -10.12 7.59 -4.58
N GLY A 79 -9.59 8.75 -4.21
CA GLY A 79 -8.59 9.42 -5.03
C GLY A 79 -7.29 8.64 -5.13
N ILE A 80 -6.85 8.05 -4.01
CA ILE A 80 -5.65 7.21 -4.00
C ILE A 80 -5.94 5.87 -4.67
N ALA A 81 -7.12 5.30 -4.40
CA ALA A 81 -7.51 4.04 -5.00
C ALA A 81 -7.49 4.10 -6.52
N ALA A 82 -7.88 5.23 -7.11
CA ALA A 82 -7.87 5.40 -8.56
C ALA A 82 -6.47 5.20 -9.14
N THR A 83 -5.43 5.68 -8.46
CA THR A 83 -4.05 5.48 -8.90
C THR A 83 -3.71 3.99 -8.95
N PHE A 84 -4.09 3.25 -7.91
CA PHE A 84 -3.82 1.82 -7.87
C PHE A 84 -4.65 1.05 -8.89
N GLU A 85 -5.86 1.48 -9.17
CA GLU A 85 -6.67 0.86 -10.20
C GLU A 85 -6.03 1.01 -11.58
N LEU A 86 -5.46 2.19 -11.86
CA LEU A 86 -4.73 2.40 -13.11
C LEU A 86 -3.53 1.47 -13.27
N LEU A 87 -2.94 1.06 -12.16
CA LEU A 87 -1.82 0.12 -12.16
C LEU A 87 -2.28 -1.33 -12.18
N GLY A 88 -3.58 -1.58 -12.24
CA GLY A 88 -4.13 -2.92 -12.29
C GLY A 88 -4.23 -3.63 -10.95
N ALA A 89 -4.06 -2.91 -9.85
CA ALA A 89 -4.04 -3.54 -8.53
C ALA A 89 -5.37 -4.20 -8.17
N GLY A 90 -6.48 -3.64 -8.63
CA GLY A 90 -7.80 -4.19 -8.33
C GLY A 90 -8.04 -5.58 -8.90
N ASP A 91 -7.30 -5.95 -9.96
CA ASP A 91 -7.44 -7.24 -10.62
C ASP A 91 -6.33 -8.22 -10.26
N MET A 92 -5.40 -7.83 -9.38
CA MET A 92 -4.29 -8.70 -9.02
C MET A 92 -4.71 -9.75 -7.98
N ALA A 93 -4.33 -11.00 -8.25
CA ALA A 93 -4.43 -12.03 -7.22
C ALA A 93 -3.54 -11.61 -6.04
N GLY A 94 -4.02 -11.81 -4.82
CA GLY A 94 -3.24 -11.45 -3.64
C GLY A 94 -3.34 -10.00 -3.24
N VAL A 95 -4.21 -9.23 -3.89
CA VAL A 95 -4.45 -7.83 -3.52
C VAL A 95 -5.93 -7.62 -3.26
N SER A 96 -6.23 -6.94 -2.16
CA SER A 96 -7.58 -6.47 -1.87
C SER A 96 -7.52 -4.95 -1.78
N LEU A 97 -8.13 -4.28 -2.75
CA LEU A 97 -8.16 -2.82 -2.82
C LEU A 97 -9.46 -2.33 -2.23
N VAL A 98 -9.38 -1.70 -1.06
CA VAL A 98 -10.55 -1.24 -0.31
C VAL A 98 -10.65 0.28 -0.42
N GLY A 99 -11.85 0.77 -0.73
CA GLY A 99 -12.11 2.20 -0.88
C GLY A 99 -12.31 2.63 -2.31
N ALA A 100 -12.00 1.76 -3.28
CA ALA A 100 -12.10 2.11 -4.70
C ALA A 100 -13.54 2.41 -5.11
N HIS A 101 -14.50 1.75 -4.47
CA HIS A 101 -15.91 1.85 -4.83
C HIS A 101 -16.76 2.46 -3.74
N ASP A 102 -16.13 3.18 -2.81
CA ASP A 102 -16.88 3.84 -1.76
C ASP A 102 -17.78 4.90 -2.35
N ARG A 103 -18.92 4.99 -1.79
CA ARG A 103 -19.93 5.92 -2.23
C ARG A 103 -20.41 6.76 -1.13
#